data_af1db19e3b5fdd4a8d5da6f7a3d9b040
#
_entry.id   af1db19e3b5fdd4a8d5da6f7a3d9b040
#
_cell.length_a   1.000
_cell.length_b   1.000
_cell.length_c   1.000
_cell.angle_alpha   90.00
_cell.angle_beta   90.00
_cell.angle_gamma   90.00
#
_symmetry.space_group_name_H-M   'P 1'
#
loop_
_entity.id
_entity.type
_entity.pdbx_description
1 polymer ?
#
loop_
_entity_poly.entity_id
_entity_poly.type
_entity_poly.pdbx_seq_one_letter_code
_entity_poly.pdbx_strand_id
1 'polypeptide(L)'
;KLEKVWIGDKMGFKINSKNHAQLFAMKQLQTNLQKTFKVKQANRHLIMTNIKLLLKTRRPFYIIRTDVSSFFESIPQDLLRHTIMDNTLLSYKSKVFVNAILKEYEIEKAKLKDDERDDMKAGYGVPRGIGISSLLSEIYMRDLDNSIKKRPEVIFYVRYVDDIFMLLANLPQDKDVKSYYGDLENNFKKKGFNLKSPNDDKCSIIDCTTRNDTAFNVTYLGYRLNIFGKMSEPENTKDKPKWKYTDVTFCMSDNKKKRIINRIDNAFKHFDATNKYDIHQARKDLVDALKLITGNVRLHKSKSGIKTGLYYNSDLLDDKNDLETLNTYLYSKNVNLHKNLFHTEDEKKAYLTALYSRIRKFNFVSAWETRKMYDLKDKRLKKIMKWLNDEKEEDKTAL
;
A
#
# COMPACT_ATOMS: atom_id res chain seq x y z
N LYS A 1 -1.22 14.19 -25.36
CA LYS A 1 0.11 13.58 -25.40
C LYS A 1 0.48 13.09 -24.01
N LEU A 2 1.01 11.86 -23.90
CA LEU A 2 1.56 11.30 -22.69
C LEU A 2 3.05 11.66 -22.57
N GLU A 3 3.50 11.95 -21.35
CA GLU A 3 4.90 12.21 -21.03
C GLU A 3 5.43 11.12 -20.09
N LYS A 4 6.63 10.62 -20.35
CA LYS A 4 7.31 9.64 -19.50
C LYS A 4 7.56 10.16 -18.08
N VAL A 5 7.45 9.30 -17.09
CA VAL A 5 7.77 9.60 -15.69
C VAL A 5 8.10 8.30 -14.95
N TRP A 6 9.12 8.31 -14.11
CA TRP A 6 9.37 7.19 -13.19
C TRP A 6 8.39 7.25 -12.01
N ILE A 7 7.76 6.10 -11.70
CA ILE A 7 6.84 5.92 -10.58
C ILE A 7 7.37 4.75 -9.74
N GLY A 8 8.14 5.07 -8.71
CA GLY A 8 8.98 4.09 -8.04
C GLY A 8 10.02 3.53 -9.01
N ASP A 9 10.15 2.22 -9.08
CA ASP A 9 11.10 1.53 -9.96
C ASP A 9 10.53 1.20 -11.35
N LYS A 10 9.29 1.63 -11.66
CA LYS A 10 8.62 1.33 -12.93
C LYS A 10 8.39 2.58 -13.77
N MET A 11 8.53 2.41 -15.09
CA MET A 11 8.16 3.45 -16.04
C MET A 11 6.65 3.68 -16.04
N GLY A 12 6.26 4.93 -15.97
CA GLY A 12 4.88 5.37 -16.03
C GLY A 12 4.71 6.57 -16.97
N PHE A 13 3.48 7.09 -17.00
CA PHE A 13 3.11 8.20 -17.88
C PHE A 13 2.31 9.24 -17.10
N LYS A 14 2.46 10.49 -17.47
CA LYS A 14 1.67 11.59 -16.94
C LYS A 14 1.10 12.43 -18.08
N ILE A 15 0.07 13.19 -17.78
CA ILE A 15 -0.48 14.20 -18.68
C ILE A 15 0.17 15.54 -18.36
N ASN A 16 0.44 16.33 -19.38
CA ASN A 16 0.96 17.68 -19.18
C ASN A 16 0.01 18.50 -18.31
N SER A 17 0.44 18.84 -17.10
CA SER A 17 -0.38 19.59 -16.14
C SER A 17 -0.67 21.03 -16.54
N LYS A 18 0.08 21.59 -17.51
CA LYS A 18 -0.16 22.92 -18.07
C LYS A 18 -1.27 22.95 -19.12
N ASN A 19 -1.65 21.79 -19.66
CA ASN A 19 -2.77 21.68 -20.60
C ASN A 19 -4.09 21.44 -19.85
N HIS A 20 -4.74 22.53 -19.47
CA HIS A 20 -6.00 22.47 -18.70
C HIS A 20 -7.13 21.77 -19.45
N ALA A 21 -7.22 21.93 -20.79
CA ALA A 21 -8.24 21.26 -21.59
C ALA A 21 -8.11 19.73 -21.50
N GLN A 22 -6.90 19.19 -21.63
CA GLN A 22 -6.64 17.75 -21.44
C GLN A 22 -6.98 17.28 -20.02
N LEU A 23 -6.64 18.06 -19.00
CA LEU A 23 -6.95 17.72 -17.61
C LEU A 23 -8.47 17.66 -17.37
N PHE A 24 -9.22 18.64 -17.87
CA PHE A 24 -10.68 18.64 -17.74
C PHE A 24 -11.32 17.49 -18.52
N ALA A 25 -10.88 17.25 -19.75
CA ALA A 25 -11.38 16.14 -20.57
C ALA A 25 -11.13 14.78 -19.88
N MET A 26 -9.92 14.59 -19.27
CA MET A 26 -9.62 13.39 -18.50
C MET A 26 -10.50 13.22 -17.27
N LYS A 27 -10.74 14.30 -16.50
CA LYS A 27 -11.63 14.25 -15.33
C LYS A 27 -13.07 13.93 -15.74
N GLN A 28 -13.54 14.50 -16.85
CA GLN A 28 -14.88 14.22 -17.39
C GLN A 28 -14.97 12.75 -17.81
N LEU A 29 -13.95 12.23 -18.50
CA LEU A 29 -13.91 10.82 -18.89
C LEU A 29 -13.92 9.90 -17.66
N GLN A 30 -13.11 10.18 -16.62
CA GLN A 30 -13.14 9.45 -15.35
C GLN A 30 -14.57 9.42 -14.76
N THR A 31 -15.24 10.57 -14.71
CA THR A 31 -16.60 10.68 -14.18
C THR A 31 -17.58 9.86 -15.01
N ASN A 32 -17.48 9.90 -16.33
CA ASN A 32 -18.34 9.13 -17.23
C ASN A 32 -18.16 7.63 -17.03
N LEU A 33 -16.90 7.14 -16.99
CA LEU A 33 -16.59 5.73 -16.76
C LEU A 33 -17.08 5.26 -15.37
N GLN A 34 -16.84 6.04 -14.32
CA GLN A 34 -17.30 5.71 -12.96
C GLN A 34 -18.82 5.59 -12.88
N LYS A 35 -19.55 6.52 -13.51
CA LYS A 35 -21.03 6.51 -13.52
C LYS A 35 -21.57 5.35 -14.33
N THR A 36 -21.01 5.09 -15.51
CA THR A 36 -21.50 4.05 -16.42
C THR A 36 -21.22 2.65 -15.90
N PHE A 37 -19.99 2.37 -15.48
CA PHE A 37 -19.59 1.04 -15.05
C PHE A 37 -19.79 0.80 -13.54
N LYS A 38 -20.13 1.83 -12.78
CA LYS A 38 -20.30 1.80 -11.31
C LYS A 38 -19.07 1.22 -10.58
N VAL A 39 -17.88 1.39 -11.14
CA VAL A 39 -16.61 0.96 -10.54
C VAL A 39 -16.08 2.02 -9.61
N LYS A 40 -15.55 1.57 -8.47
CA LYS A 40 -14.87 2.42 -7.49
C LYS A 40 -13.60 1.69 -7.04
N GLN A 41 -12.55 2.45 -6.86
CA GLN A 41 -11.36 1.90 -6.20
C GLN A 41 -11.69 1.50 -4.77
N ALA A 42 -11.23 0.31 -4.37
CA ALA A 42 -11.47 -0.22 -3.06
C ALA A 42 -10.84 0.66 -1.96
N ASN A 43 -11.53 0.80 -0.84
CA ASN A 43 -11.05 1.56 0.31
C ASN A 43 -10.24 0.65 1.23
N ARG A 44 -8.93 0.91 1.34
CA ARG A 44 -8.00 0.13 2.15
C ARG A 44 -8.45 -0.03 3.62
N HIS A 45 -8.90 1.05 4.26
CA HIS A 45 -9.38 1.00 5.65
C HIS A 45 -10.60 0.08 5.79
N LEU A 46 -11.59 0.23 4.91
CA LEU A 46 -12.78 -0.62 4.92
C LEU A 46 -12.46 -2.10 4.68
N ILE A 47 -11.53 -2.38 3.76
CA ILE A 47 -11.05 -3.75 3.52
C ILE A 47 -10.49 -4.35 4.79
N MET A 48 -9.54 -3.67 5.43
CA MET A 48 -8.86 -4.18 6.63
C MET A 48 -9.81 -4.30 7.83
N THR A 49 -10.77 -3.38 7.96
CA THR A 49 -11.82 -3.46 8.98
C THR A 49 -12.70 -4.70 8.79
N ASN A 50 -13.13 -4.98 7.55
CA ASN A 50 -13.92 -6.16 7.24
C ASN A 50 -13.14 -7.46 7.48
N ILE A 51 -11.88 -7.52 7.09
CA ILE A 51 -11.01 -8.66 7.37
C ILE A 51 -10.90 -8.87 8.89
N LYS A 52 -10.66 -7.81 9.66
CA LYS A 52 -10.57 -7.89 11.12
C LYS A 52 -11.86 -8.43 11.77
N LEU A 53 -13.00 -7.94 11.31
CA LEU A 53 -14.31 -8.40 11.81
C LEU A 53 -14.55 -9.87 11.48
N LEU A 54 -14.27 -10.29 10.25
CA LEU A 54 -14.48 -11.68 9.81
C LEU A 54 -13.55 -12.65 10.55
N LEU A 55 -12.26 -12.31 10.70
CA LEU A 55 -11.31 -13.15 11.41
C LEU A 55 -11.66 -13.29 12.90
N LYS A 56 -12.28 -12.29 13.52
CA LYS A 56 -12.77 -12.38 14.91
C LYS A 56 -13.98 -13.27 15.13
N THR A 57 -14.63 -13.78 14.07
CA THR A 57 -15.76 -14.71 14.20
C THR A 57 -15.36 -16.10 14.70
N ARG A 58 -14.08 -16.42 14.74
CA ARG A 58 -13.51 -17.69 15.24
C ARG A 58 -14.02 -18.94 14.51
N ARG A 59 -14.47 -18.81 13.27
CA ARG A 59 -14.86 -19.96 12.42
C ARG A 59 -13.64 -20.54 11.73
N PRO A 60 -13.61 -21.83 11.43
CA PRO A 60 -12.57 -22.42 10.59
C PRO A 60 -12.64 -21.82 9.19
N PHE A 61 -11.49 -21.49 8.62
CA PHE A 61 -11.36 -20.90 7.29
C PHE A 61 -9.99 -21.18 6.68
N TYR A 62 -9.91 -20.96 5.39
CA TYR A 62 -8.65 -20.92 4.64
C TYR A 62 -8.37 -19.49 4.21
N ILE A 63 -7.12 -19.12 4.16
CA ILE A 63 -6.67 -17.82 3.67
C ILE A 63 -5.89 -18.02 2.38
N ILE A 64 -6.23 -17.24 1.36
CA ILE A 64 -5.39 -17.03 0.19
C ILE A 64 -5.08 -15.54 0.10
N ARG A 65 -3.79 -15.21 0.19
CA ARG A 65 -3.28 -13.88 -0.13
C ARG A 65 -2.31 -14.03 -1.29
N THR A 66 -2.51 -13.26 -2.35
CA THR A 66 -1.64 -13.28 -3.53
C THR A 66 -1.63 -11.93 -4.23
N ASP A 67 -0.75 -11.79 -5.21
CA ASP A 67 -0.52 -10.57 -5.97
C ASP A 67 -0.57 -10.89 -7.46
N VAL A 68 -1.07 -9.96 -8.27
CA VAL A 68 -1.08 -10.11 -9.73
C VAL A 68 0.20 -9.51 -10.30
N SER A 69 1.01 -10.34 -10.97
CA SER A 69 2.26 -9.90 -11.57
C SER A 69 2.00 -8.88 -12.68
N SER A 70 2.74 -7.75 -12.64
CA SER A 70 2.69 -6.69 -13.67
C SER A 70 1.28 -6.30 -14.08
N PHE A 71 0.41 -6.07 -13.08
CA PHE A 71 -1.05 -5.93 -13.24
C PHE A 71 -1.47 -4.96 -14.34
N PHE A 72 -0.97 -3.70 -14.32
CA PHE A 72 -1.33 -2.71 -15.32
C PHE A 72 -0.77 -3.03 -16.71
N GLU A 73 0.39 -3.64 -16.78
CA GLU A 73 1.12 -4.01 -17.99
C GLU A 73 0.54 -5.26 -18.68
N SER A 74 -0.19 -6.10 -17.93
CA SER A 74 -0.74 -7.39 -18.41
C SER A 74 -2.13 -7.33 -19.00
N ILE A 75 -2.84 -6.19 -18.90
CA ILE A 75 -4.22 -6.06 -19.39
C ILE A 75 -4.26 -6.16 -20.92
N PRO A 76 -4.93 -7.17 -21.52
CA PRO A 76 -5.08 -7.26 -22.97
C PRO A 76 -5.93 -6.10 -23.50
N GLN A 77 -5.34 -5.23 -24.32
CA GLN A 77 -6.04 -4.02 -24.79
C GLN A 77 -7.24 -4.33 -25.69
N ASP A 78 -7.18 -5.38 -26.49
CA ASP A 78 -8.29 -5.73 -27.38
C ASP A 78 -9.52 -6.17 -26.60
N LEU A 79 -9.34 -6.99 -25.53
CA LEU A 79 -10.44 -7.39 -24.66
C LEU A 79 -10.99 -6.19 -23.86
N LEU A 80 -10.10 -5.30 -23.38
CA LEU A 80 -10.53 -4.07 -22.73
C LEU A 80 -11.30 -3.16 -23.69
N ARG A 81 -10.83 -2.98 -24.92
CA ARG A 81 -11.52 -2.20 -25.97
C ARG A 81 -12.90 -2.78 -26.24
N HIS A 82 -13.01 -4.09 -26.41
CA HIS A 82 -14.27 -4.78 -26.61
C HIS A 82 -15.26 -4.45 -25.48
N THR A 83 -14.83 -4.64 -24.21
CA THR A 83 -15.65 -4.31 -23.03
C THR A 83 -16.15 -2.85 -23.04
N ILE A 84 -15.30 -1.90 -23.47
CA ILE A 84 -15.65 -0.47 -23.52
C ILE A 84 -16.56 -0.16 -24.71
N MET A 85 -16.28 -0.72 -25.90
CA MET A 85 -17.02 -0.42 -27.13
C MET A 85 -18.42 -1.00 -27.14
N ASP A 86 -18.61 -2.20 -26.60
CA ASP A 86 -19.90 -2.89 -26.53
C ASP A 86 -20.85 -2.27 -25.50
N ASN A 87 -20.34 -1.47 -24.58
CA ASN A 87 -21.18 -0.85 -23.58
C ASN A 87 -22.10 0.21 -24.23
N THR A 88 -23.41 -0.01 -24.22
CA THR A 88 -24.40 0.87 -24.84
C THR A 88 -24.63 2.18 -24.08
N LEU A 89 -24.37 2.21 -22.78
CA LEU A 89 -24.58 3.38 -21.91
C LEU A 89 -23.43 4.40 -21.98
N LEU A 90 -22.25 3.98 -22.42
CA LEU A 90 -21.10 4.88 -22.53
C LEU A 90 -21.20 5.69 -23.83
N SER A 91 -21.09 7.03 -23.71
CA SER A 91 -21.15 7.91 -24.88
C SER A 91 -20.05 7.61 -25.90
N TYR A 92 -20.37 7.77 -27.18
CA TYR A 92 -19.43 7.59 -28.30
C TYR A 92 -18.15 8.39 -28.12
N LYS A 93 -18.25 9.68 -27.67
CA LYS A 93 -17.10 10.53 -27.39
C LYS A 93 -16.18 9.94 -26.32
N SER A 94 -16.75 9.35 -25.26
CA SER A 94 -15.95 8.69 -24.22
C SER A 94 -15.23 7.46 -24.75
N LYS A 95 -15.88 6.65 -25.60
CA LYS A 95 -15.27 5.48 -26.26
C LYS A 95 -14.08 5.90 -27.15
N VAL A 96 -14.28 6.90 -28.01
CA VAL A 96 -13.21 7.44 -28.86
C VAL A 96 -12.04 7.95 -28.02
N PHE A 97 -12.33 8.62 -26.90
CA PHE A 97 -11.26 9.15 -26.04
C PHE A 97 -10.46 8.05 -25.34
N VAL A 98 -11.11 6.99 -24.83
CA VAL A 98 -10.39 5.81 -24.29
C VAL A 98 -9.49 5.21 -25.36
N ASN A 99 -10.00 5.02 -26.59
CA ASN A 99 -9.23 4.50 -27.70
C ASN A 99 -8.01 5.37 -28.05
N ALA A 100 -8.20 6.68 -28.05
CA ALA A 100 -7.10 7.62 -28.31
C ALA A 100 -5.99 7.52 -27.23
N ILE A 101 -6.38 7.35 -25.97
CA ILE A 101 -5.41 7.17 -24.86
C ILE A 101 -4.63 5.87 -25.01
N LEU A 102 -5.29 4.76 -25.34
CA LEU A 102 -4.63 3.46 -25.56
C LEU A 102 -3.72 3.48 -26.79
N LYS A 103 -4.12 4.15 -27.88
CA LYS A 103 -3.27 4.34 -29.05
C LYS A 103 -2.04 5.20 -28.72
N GLU A 104 -2.22 6.31 -28.03
CA GLU A 104 -1.11 7.17 -27.62
C GLU A 104 -0.14 6.43 -26.68
N TYR A 105 -0.69 5.59 -25.79
CA TYR A 105 0.13 4.73 -24.93
C TYR A 105 1.00 3.75 -25.74
N GLU A 106 0.46 3.10 -26.77
CA GLU A 106 1.25 2.22 -27.65
C GLU A 106 2.37 2.99 -28.39
N ILE A 107 2.05 4.21 -28.90
CA ILE A 107 3.04 5.06 -29.56
C ILE A 107 4.19 5.45 -28.59
N GLU A 108 3.86 5.87 -27.39
CA GLU A 108 4.87 6.29 -26.43
C GLU A 108 5.64 5.08 -25.83
N LYS A 109 4.98 3.93 -25.68
CA LYS A 109 5.62 2.67 -25.26
C LYS A 109 6.64 2.18 -26.29
N ALA A 110 6.32 2.28 -27.60
CA ALA A 110 7.24 1.90 -28.67
C ALA A 110 8.54 2.74 -28.69
N LYS A 111 8.52 3.95 -28.11
CA LYS A 111 9.69 4.84 -28.02
C LYS A 111 10.55 4.58 -26.77
N LEU A 112 10.15 3.66 -25.90
CA LEU A 112 10.92 3.30 -24.73
C LEU A 112 12.13 2.46 -25.15
N LYS A 113 13.24 2.65 -24.44
CA LYS A 113 14.41 1.78 -24.54
C LYS A 113 14.12 0.42 -23.89
N ASP A 114 14.90 -0.59 -24.16
CA ASP A 114 14.64 -1.94 -23.65
C ASP A 114 14.74 -2.01 -22.12
N ASP A 115 15.65 -1.25 -21.52
CA ASP A 115 15.78 -1.09 -20.06
C ASP A 115 14.62 -0.32 -19.40
N GLU A 116 13.87 0.47 -20.17
CA GLU A 116 12.68 1.21 -19.71
C GLU A 116 11.38 0.41 -19.90
N ARG A 117 11.36 -0.65 -20.73
CA ARG A 117 10.12 -1.37 -21.11
C ARG A 117 9.61 -2.31 -20.04
N ASP A 118 10.50 -2.79 -19.17
CA ASP A 118 10.15 -3.77 -18.13
C ASP A 118 9.29 -4.91 -18.75
N ASP A 119 8.12 -5.21 -18.19
CA ASP A 119 7.18 -6.24 -18.69
C ASP A 119 6.23 -5.75 -19.80
N MET A 120 6.47 -4.60 -20.42
CA MET A 120 5.55 -3.98 -21.39
C MET A 120 5.59 -4.67 -22.75
N LYS A 121 4.45 -5.29 -23.15
CA LYS A 121 4.25 -5.96 -24.45
C LYS A 121 3.35 -5.15 -25.35
N ALA A 122 3.54 -5.22 -26.67
CA ALA A 122 2.65 -4.61 -27.66
C ALA A 122 1.24 -5.18 -27.55
N GLY A 123 0.21 -4.32 -27.63
CA GLY A 123 -1.18 -4.73 -27.49
C GLY A 123 -1.64 -5.01 -26.05
N TYR A 124 -0.76 -4.82 -25.06
CA TYR A 124 -1.06 -5.04 -23.65
C TYR A 124 -0.80 -3.78 -22.80
N GLY A 125 -1.51 -3.72 -21.69
CA GLY A 125 -1.32 -2.74 -20.64
C GLY A 125 -2.14 -1.46 -20.81
N VAL A 126 -2.20 -0.74 -19.68
CA VAL A 126 -2.76 0.60 -19.58
C VAL A 126 -1.71 1.54 -19.00
N PRO A 127 -1.69 2.84 -19.39
CA PRO A 127 -0.62 3.76 -19.01
C PRO A 127 -0.61 4.02 -17.50
N ARG A 128 0.35 3.42 -16.76
CA ARG A 128 0.55 3.64 -15.33
C ARG A 128 0.76 5.13 -15.04
N GLY A 129 0.17 5.65 -13.95
CA GLY A 129 0.36 7.03 -13.46
C GLY A 129 -0.70 8.02 -13.91
N ILE A 130 -1.56 7.70 -14.88
CA ILE A 130 -2.74 8.52 -15.19
C ILE A 130 -3.97 7.98 -14.48
N GLY A 131 -4.82 8.90 -13.98
CA GLY A 131 -5.95 8.52 -13.11
C GLY A 131 -7.03 7.66 -13.76
N ILE A 132 -7.04 7.51 -15.09
CA ILE A 132 -7.99 6.63 -15.78
C ILE A 132 -7.58 5.16 -15.73
N SER A 133 -6.30 4.85 -15.59
CA SER A 133 -5.77 3.49 -15.69
C SER A 133 -6.31 2.57 -14.60
N SER A 134 -6.43 3.06 -13.38
CA SER A 134 -7.07 2.31 -12.29
C SER A 134 -8.54 2.02 -12.57
N LEU A 135 -9.26 2.91 -13.25
CA LEU A 135 -10.66 2.67 -13.63
C LEU A 135 -10.76 1.64 -14.75
N LEU A 136 -9.89 1.72 -15.75
CA LEU A 136 -9.87 0.76 -16.86
C LEU A 136 -9.55 -0.65 -16.35
N SER A 137 -8.60 -0.77 -15.42
CA SER A 137 -8.28 -2.05 -14.81
C SER A 137 -9.44 -2.60 -13.96
N GLU A 138 -10.13 -1.76 -13.18
CA GLU A 138 -11.31 -2.18 -12.42
C GLU A 138 -12.47 -2.60 -13.34
N ILE A 139 -12.68 -1.91 -14.46
CA ILE A 139 -13.69 -2.29 -15.46
C ILE A 139 -13.36 -3.67 -16.05
N TYR A 140 -12.10 -3.89 -16.42
CA TYR A 140 -11.66 -5.15 -17.01
C TYR A 140 -11.78 -6.34 -16.04
N MET A 141 -11.43 -6.12 -14.78
CA MET A 141 -11.45 -7.15 -13.74
C MET A 141 -12.84 -7.47 -13.18
N ARG A 142 -13.81 -6.57 -13.35
CA ARG A 142 -15.12 -6.63 -12.69
C ARG A 142 -15.83 -7.99 -12.81
N ASP A 143 -15.83 -8.57 -13.98
CA ASP A 143 -16.58 -9.81 -14.23
C ASP A 143 -15.86 -11.02 -13.63
N LEU A 144 -14.52 -11.04 -13.66
CA LEU A 144 -13.73 -12.05 -12.96
C LEU A 144 -13.91 -11.94 -11.44
N ASP A 145 -13.77 -10.75 -10.87
CA ASP A 145 -13.98 -10.52 -9.43
C ASP A 145 -15.39 -10.96 -8.99
N ASN A 146 -16.42 -10.64 -9.80
CA ASN A 146 -17.79 -11.04 -9.50
C ASN A 146 -18.00 -12.56 -9.62
N SER A 147 -17.36 -13.23 -10.57
CA SER A 147 -17.44 -14.68 -10.71
C SER A 147 -16.84 -15.41 -9.51
N ILE A 148 -15.73 -14.87 -8.97
CA ILE A 148 -15.07 -15.41 -7.78
C ILE A 148 -15.95 -15.19 -6.53
N LYS A 149 -16.46 -13.97 -6.33
CA LYS A 149 -17.32 -13.63 -5.19
C LYS A 149 -18.59 -14.45 -5.08
N LYS A 150 -19.10 -14.98 -6.20
CA LYS A 150 -20.33 -15.77 -6.25
C LYS A 150 -20.13 -17.25 -5.91
N ARG A 151 -18.90 -17.71 -5.76
CA ARG A 151 -18.62 -19.11 -5.41
C ARG A 151 -19.06 -19.39 -3.97
N PRO A 152 -19.73 -20.52 -3.72
CA PRO A 152 -20.31 -20.82 -2.40
C PRO A 152 -19.26 -20.96 -1.29
N GLU A 153 -18.06 -21.42 -1.63
CA GLU A 153 -16.94 -21.56 -0.69
C GLU A 153 -16.28 -20.23 -0.31
N VAL A 154 -16.54 -19.12 -1.05
CA VAL A 154 -15.92 -17.82 -0.81
C VAL A 154 -16.71 -17.02 0.22
N ILE A 155 -16.19 -16.92 1.43
CA ILE A 155 -16.75 -16.07 2.49
C ILE A 155 -16.46 -14.60 2.19
N PHE A 156 -15.23 -14.31 1.75
CA PHE A 156 -14.77 -12.96 1.49
C PHE A 156 -13.75 -12.97 0.37
N TYR A 157 -13.92 -12.06 -0.58
CA TYR A 157 -12.96 -11.79 -1.65
C TYR A 157 -12.81 -10.29 -1.83
N VAL A 158 -11.59 -9.86 -1.84
CA VAL A 158 -11.27 -8.46 -2.14
C VAL A 158 -9.97 -8.38 -2.94
N ARG A 159 -9.96 -7.47 -3.89
CA ARG A 159 -8.77 -7.07 -4.63
C ARG A 159 -8.53 -5.58 -4.39
N TYR A 160 -7.30 -5.24 -4.04
CA TYR A 160 -6.84 -3.85 -3.94
C TYR A 160 -5.75 -3.62 -4.99
N VAL A 161 -6.15 -3.17 -6.18
CA VAL A 161 -5.32 -3.07 -7.39
C VAL A 161 -4.83 -4.47 -7.82
N ASP A 162 -3.61 -4.84 -7.47
CA ASP A 162 -2.93 -6.11 -7.72
C ASP A 162 -2.99 -7.08 -6.54
N ASP A 163 -3.08 -6.56 -5.31
CA ASP A 163 -3.14 -7.36 -4.08
C ASP A 163 -4.52 -8.01 -3.87
N ILE A 164 -4.58 -9.33 -3.74
CA ILE A 164 -5.79 -10.13 -3.52
C ILE A 164 -5.77 -10.74 -2.11
N PHE A 165 -6.93 -10.71 -1.45
CA PHE A 165 -7.14 -11.42 -0.19
C PHE A 165 -8.48 -12.16 -0.22
N MET A 166 -8.45 -13.44 0.16
CA MET A 166 -9.64 -14.30 0.19
C MET A 166 -9.73 -15.05 1.51
N LEU A 167 -10.95 -15.21 2.00
CA LEU A 167 -11.33 -16.17 3.04
C LEU A 167 -12.27 -17.20 2.44
N LEU A 168 -11.95 -18.47 2.64
CA LEU A 168 -12.74 -19.58 2.14
C LEU A 168 -13.22 -20.44 3.32
N ALA A 169 -14.40 -21.03 3.18
CA ALA A 169 -14.91 -22.07 4.08
C ALA A 169 -15.51 -23.21 3.26
N ASN A 170 -15.56 -24.38 3.85
CA ASN A 170 -16.24 -25.55 3.27
C ASN A 170 -15.76 -25.83 1.82
N LEU A 171 -14.46 -26.01 1.64
CA LEU A 171 -13.93 -26.41 0.35
C LEU A 171 -14.61 -27.71 -0.12
N PRO A 172 -14.77 -27.92 -1.45
CA PRO A 172 -15.22 -29.18 -2.00
C PRO A 172 -14.41 -30.35 -1.45
N GLN A 173 -15.05 -31.50 -1.20
CA GLN A 173 -14.43 -32.66 -0.52
C GLN A 173 -13.21 -33.21 -1.27
N ASP A 174 -13.15 -33.01 -2.59
CA ASP A 174 -12.10 -33.44 -3.50
C ASP A 174 -10.95 -32.41 -3.63
N LYS A 175 -11.01 -31.28 -2.94
CA LYS A 175 -10.03 -30.17 -3.11
C LYS A 175 -9.46 -29.74 -1.78
N ASP A 176 -8.14 -29.64 -1.77
CA ASP A 176 -7.42 -28.85 -0.76
C ASP A 176 -7.27 -27.40 -1.19
N VAL A 177 -6.79 -26.54 -0.29
CA VAL A 177 -6.62 -25.10 -0.55
C VAL A 177 -5.58 -24.81 -1.64
N LYS A 178 -4.60 -25.69 -1.83
CA LYS A 178 -3.56 -25.54 -2.87
C LYS A 178 -4.13 -25.82 -4.25
N SER A 179 -4.93 -26.90 -4.37
CA SER A 179 -5.65 -27.22 -5.61
C SER A 179 -6.63 -26.11 -5.98
N TYR A 180 -7.34 -25.56 -4.98
CA TYR A 180 -8.21 -24.41 -5.18
C TYR A 180 -7.44 -23.17 -5.70
N TYR A 181 -6.23 -22.94 -5.18
CA TYR A 181 -5.35 -21.88 -5.69
C TYR A 181 -4.96 -22.10 -7.16
N GLY A 182 -4.67 -23.33 -7.57
CA GLY A 182 -4.38 -23.67 -8.96
C GLY A 182 -5.56 -23.35 -9.90
N ASP A 183 -6.79 -23.64 -9.47
CA ASP A 183 -8.00 -23.25 -10.22
C ASP A 183 -8.17 -21.74 -10.31
N LEU A 184 -7.88 -21.01 -9.22
CA LEU A 184 -7.88 -19.57 -9.21
C LEU A 184 -6.87 -19.01 -10.20
N GLU A 185 -5.63 -19.51 -10.18
CA GLU A 185 -4.55 -19.13 -11.11
C GLU A 185 -4.97 -19.35 -12.56
N ASN A 186 -5.60 -20.48 -12.88
CA ASN A 186 -6.09 -20.79 -14.21
C ASN A 186 -7.16 -19.77 -14.67
N ASN A 187 -8.04 -19.32 -13.77
CA ASN A 187 -9.04 -18.30 -14.10
C ASN A 187 -8.40 -16.93 -14.41
N PHE A 188 -7.35 -16.57 -13.66
CA PHE A 188 -6.57 -15.34 -13.93
C PHE A 188 -5.81 -15.47 -15.25
N LYS A 189 -5.15 -16.61 -15.53
CA LYS A 189 -4.46 -16.88 -16.82
C LYS A 189 -5.37 -16.75 -18.03
N LYS A 190 -6.62 -17.20 -17.96
CA LYS A 190 -7.64 -17.02 -19.01
C LYS A 190 -7.94 -15.54 -19.29
N LYS A 191 -7.68 -14.65 -18.32
CA LYS A 191 -7.83 -13.19 -18.44
C LYS A 191 -6.52 -12.46 -18.76
N GLY A 192 -5.45 -13.20 -19.04
CA GLY A 192 -4.13 -12.63 -19.36
C GLY A 192 -3.26 -12.26 -18.17
N PHE A 193 -3.61 -12.70 -16.96
CA PHE A 193 -2.86 -12.38 -15.75
C PHE A 193 -2.15 -13.61 -15.16
N ASN A 194 -1.00 -13.37 -14.56
CA ASN A 194 -0.29 -14.36 -13.77
C ASN A 194 -0.35 -13.96 -12.29
N LEU A 195 -0.80 -14.88 -11.43
CA LEU A 195 -0.69 -14.76 -10.00
C LEU A 195 0.73 -15.10 -9.54
N LYS A 196 1.11 -14.61 -8.37
CA LYS A 196 2.39 -14.97 -7.75
C LYS A 196 2.41 -16.44 -7.35
N SER A 197 3.56 -17.09 -7.56
CA SER A 197 3.78 -18.47 -7.15
C SER A 197 3.56 -18.67 -5.63
N PRO A 198 3.09 -19.83 -5.17
CA PRO A 198 3.00 -20.16 -3.74
C PRO A 198 4.30 -20.00 -2.95
N ASN A 199 5.45 -20.00 -3.62
CA ASN A 199 6.77 -19.80 -3.01
C ASN A 199 7.22 -18.34 -2.97
N ASP A 200 6.42 -17.41 -3.48
CA ASP A 200 6.72 -15.97 -3.47
C ASP A 200 6.28 -15.36 -2.12
N ASP A 201 7.05 -14.44 -1.57
CA ASP A 201 6.74 -13.71 -0.32
C ASP A 201 5.39 -12.99 -0.37
N LYS A 202 4.90 -12.71 -1.57
CA LYS A 202 3.60 -12.08 -1.81
C LYS A 202 2.47 -13.09 -1.98
N CYS A 203 2.73 -14.39 -1.82
CA CYS A 203 1.70 -15.42 -1.82
C CYS A 203 1.67 -16.15 -0.48
N SER A 204 0.49 -16.27 0.10
CA SER A 204 0.27 -17.03 1.33
C SER A 204 -1.00 -17.87 1.18
N ILE A 205 -0.86 -19.16 1.31
CA ILE A 205 -1.97 -20.14 1.26
C ILE A 205 -1.96 -20.85 2.60
N ILE A 206 -2.97 -20.59 3.44
CA ILE A 206 -3.00 -21.02 4.84
C ILE A 206 -4.27 -21.77 5.11
N ASP A 207 -4.11 -22.95 5.70
CA ASP A 207 -5.20 -23.74 6.28
C ASP A 207 -5.29 -23.45 7.79
N CYS A 208 -6.28 -22.65 8.17
CA CYS A 208 -6.58 -22.37 9.58
C CYS A 208 -7.54 -23.38 10.21
N THR A 209 -7.88 -24.47 9.52
CA THR A 209 -8.71 -25.57 10.05
C THR A 209 -7.87 -26.63 10.72
N THR A 210 -6.59 -26.72 10.40
CA THR A 210 -5.65 -27.71 10.93
C THR A 210 -4.82 -27.14 12.09
N ARG A 211 -4.37 -28.02 12.97
CA ARG A 211 -3.50 -27.63 14.09
C ARG A 211 -2.17 -27.07 13.59
N ASN A 212 -1.79 -25.94 14.16
CA ASN A 212 -0.44 -25.40 14.04
C ASN A 212 0.02 -24.84 15.39
N ASP A 213 1.17 -25.29 15.87
CA ASP A 213 1.72 -24.88 17.16
C ASP A 213 2.35 -23.48 17.13
N THR A 214 2.51 -22.90 15.92
CA THR A 214 2.97 -21.54 15.71
C THR A 214 1.87 -20.68 15.11
N ALA A 215 1.95 -19.35 15.32
CA ALA A 215 1.03 -18.42 14.70
C ALA A 215 1.21 -18.41 13.16
N PHE A 216 0.11 -18.42 12.43
CA PHE A 216 0.13 -18.10 11.02
C PHE A 216 0.32 -16.59 10.84
N ASN A 217 1.22 -16.19 9.96
CA ASN A 217 1.51 -14.79 9.68
C ASN A 217 1.15 -14.44 8.25
N VAL A 218 0.29 -13.44 8.07
CA VAL A 218 -0.09 -12.92 6.77
C VAL A 218 0.13 -11.41 6.73
N THR A 219 0.88 -10.93 5.76
CA THR A 219 1.03 -9.49 5.53
C THR A 219 0.09 -9.04 4.44
N TYR A 220 -0.79 -8.07 4.73
CA TYR A 220 -1.71 -7.50 3.76
C TYR A 220 -1.92 -6.01 4.02
N LEU A 221 -1.86 -5.19 2.98
CA LEU A 221 -2.08 -3.74 3.01
C LEU A 221 -1.41 -3.04 4.20
N GLY A 222 -0.16 -3.39 4.51
CA GLY A 222 0.65 -2.75 5.55
C GLY A 222 0.33 -3.16 6.99
N TYR A 223 -0.44 -4.21 7.17
CA TYR A 223 -0.63 -4.91 8.45
C TYR A 223 -0.07 -6.32 8.36
N ARG A 224 0.47 -6.81 9.47
CA ARG A 224 0.79 -8.21 9.71
C ARG A 224 -0.30 -8.78 10.61
N LEU A 225 -0.97 -9.82 10.12
CA LEU A 225 -2.01 -10.56 10.82
C LEU A 225 -1.34 -11.77 11.46
N ASN A 226 -1.27 -11.82 12.77
CA ASN A 226 -0.83 -13.00 13.52
C ASN A 226 -2.08 -13.76 13.94
N ILE A 227 -2.22 -15.00 13.45
CA ILE A 227 -3.40 -15.83 13.65
C ILE A 227 -3.01 -17.00 14.55
N PHE A 228 -3.60 -17.06 15.72
CA PHE A 228 -3.32 -18.06 16.75
C PHE A 228 -4.45 -19.06 16.84
N GLY A 229 -4.12 -20.33 17.07
CA GLY A 229 -5.08 -21.37 17.32
C GLY A 229 -4.71 -22.20 18.55
N LYS A 230 -5.72 -22.89 19.12
CA LYS A 230 -5.52 -23.85 20.19
C LYS A 230 -6.49 -25.03 20.05
N MET A 231 -6.17 -26.13 20.71
CA MET A 231 -7.13 -27.20 20.87
C MET A 231 -8.26 -26.77 21.82
N SER A 232 -9.51 -27.03 21.43
CA SER A 232 -10.65 -26.79 22.32
C SER A 232 -10.65 -27.83 23.43
N GLU A 233 -11.03 -27.43 24.64
CA GLU A 233 -11.41 -28.39 25.67
C GLU A 233 -12.67 -29.14 25.22
N PRO A 234 -12.75 -30.44 25.39
CA PRO A 234 -13.94 -31.19 25.06
C PRO A 234 -15.09 -30.77 25.99
N GLU A 235 -16.26 -30.50 25.41
CA GLU A 235 -17.46 -30.13 26.18
C GLU A 235 -17.99 -31.32 27.00
N ASN A 236 -17.67 -32.55 26.57
CA ASN A 236 -17.98 -33.82 27.26
C ASN A 236 -16.76 -34.73 27.24
N THR A 237 -16.63 -35.59 28.23
CA THR A 237 -15.52 -36.58 28.37
C THR A 237 -15.40 -37.56 27.19
N LYS A 238 -16.43 -37.69 26.36
CA LYS A 238 -16.44 -38.54 25.15
C LYS A 238 -16.02 -37.80 23.87
N ASP A 239 -15.96 -36.49 23.91
CA ASP A 239 -15.63 -35.71 22.73
C ASP A 239 -14.11 -35.58 22.59
N LYS A 240 -13.62 -35.68 21.35
CA LYS A 240 -12.21 -35.45 21.08
C LYS A 240 -11.97 -33.92 21.00
N PRO A 241 -10.85 -33.43 21.56
CA PRO A 241 -10.45 -32.04 21.40
C PRO A 241 -10.43 -31.66 19.91
N LYS A 242 -11.03 -30.53 19.55
CA LYS A 242 -11.04 -30.00 18.18
C LYS A 242 -10.14 -28.80 18.10
N TRP A 243 -9.39 -28.70 17.01
CA TRP A 243 -8.61 -27.48 16.72
C TRP A 243 -9.55 -26.30 16.43
N LYS A 244 -9.29 -25.19 17.10
CA LYS A 244 -9.94 -23.88 16.81
C LYS A 244 -8.87 -22.82 16.87
N TYR A 245 -8.84 -21.92 15.89
CA TYR A 245 -8.05 -20.71 16.08
C TYR A 245 -8.78 -19.81 17.10
N THR A 246 -8.00 -19.08 17.89
CA THR A 246 -8.56 -18.39 19.06
C THR A 246 -8.52 -16.89 18.95
N ASP A 247 -7.53 -16.35 18.26
CA ASP A 247 -7.36 -14.90 18.18
C ASP A 247 -6.56 -14.47 16.96
N VAL A 248 -6.75 -13.23 16.57
CA VAL A 248 -6.01 -12.59 15.49
C VAL A 248 -5.53 -11.23 15.98
N THR A 249 -4.22 -11.03 15.95
CA THR A 249 -3.60 -9.76 16.34
C THR A 249 -3.13 -9.01 15.08
N PHE A 250 -3.55 -7.77 14.95
CA PHE A 250 -3.15 -6.85 13.89
C PHE A 250 -1.96 -6.03 14.34
N CYS A 251 -0.80 -6.30 13.76
CA CYS A 251 0.45 -5.61 13.99
C CYS A 251 0.84 -4.77 12.76
N MET A 252 1.82 -3.89 12.92
CA MET A 252 2.40 -3.16 11.77
C MET A 252 3.25 -4.11 10.93
N SER A 253 3.13 -4.05 9.60
CA SER A 253 3.99 -4.85 8.72
C SER A 253 5.45 -4.41 8.81
N ASP A 254 6.38 -5.36 8.61
CA ASP A 254 7.81 -5.09 8.71
C ASP A 254 8.29 -4.05 7.68
N ASN A 255 7.77 -4.09 6.46
CA ASN A 255 8.06 -3.09 5.43
C ASN A 255 7.59 -1.68 5.83
N LYS A 256 6.50 -1.58 6.58
CA LYS A 256 6.02 -0.29 7.09
C LYS A 256 6.91 0.21 8.24
N LYS A 257 7.33 -0.68 9.15
CA LYS A 257 8.29 -0.36 10.21
C LYS A 257 9.63 0.11 9.62
N LYS A 258 10.20 -0.66 8.67
CA LYS A 258 11.42 -0.29 7.96
C LYS A 258 11.33 1.10 7.33
N ARG A 259 10.20 1.41 6.66
CA ARG A 259 9.99 2.74 6.05
C ARG A 259 9.95 3.86 7.09
N ILE A 260 9.36 3.65 8.26
CA ILE A 260 9.36 4.65 9.34
C ILE A 260 10.77 4.82 9.88
N ILE A 261 11.51 3.73 10.10
CA ILE A 261 12.90 3.73 10.53
C ILE A 261 13.77 4.52 9.54
N ASN A 262 13.69 4.23 8.25
CA ASN A 262 14.43 4.95 7.22
C ASN A 262 14.11 6.46 7.22
N ARG A 263 12.86 6.84 7.44
CA ARG A 263 12.49 8.25 7.58
C ARG A 263 13.09 8.90 8.82
N ILE A 264 13.15 8.20 9.94
CA ILE A 264 13.86 8.69 11.14
C ILE A 264 15.33 8.91 10.78
N ASP A 265 15.99 7.94 10.17
CA ASP A 265 17.39 8.05 9.77
C ASP A 265 17.65 9.22 8.82
N ASN A 266 16.81 9.38 7.80
CA ASN A 266 16.92 10.49 6.86
C ASN A 266 16.70 11.85 7.54
N ALA A 267 15.82 11.94 8.55
CA ALA A 267 15.62 13.16 9.30
C ALA A 267 16.88 13.57 10.07
N PHE A 268 17.56 12.62 10.73
CA PHE A 268 18.80 12.88 11.45
C PHE A 268 19.97 13.12 10.49
N LYS A 269 20.11 12.36 9.41
CA LYS A 269 21.12 12.61 8.36
C LYS A 269 20.96 14.00 7.74
N HIS A 270 19.73 14.45 7.48
CA HIS A 270 19.46 15.78 6.97
C HIS A 270 19.86 16.87 7.99
N PHE A 271 19.57 16.65 9.28
CA PHE A 271 20.03 17.54 10.34
C PHE A 271 21.56 17.64 10.34
N ASP A 272 22.27 16.52 10.36
CA ASP A 272 23.72 16.45 10.40
C ASP A 272 24.37 17.16 9.18
N ALA A 273 23.77 17.00 7.99
CA ALA A 273 24.26 17.64 6.79
C ALA A 273 23.98 19.16 6.74
N THR A 274 22.90 19.61 7.40
CA THR A 274 22.41 20.99 7.28
C THR A 274 22.94 21.90 8.39
N ASN A 275 23.23 21.36 9.60
CA ASN A 275 23.57 22.15 10.77
C ASN A 275 24.88 22.95 10.61
N LYS A 276 25.78 22.53 9.72
CA LYS A 276 27.02 23.25 9.38
C LYS A 276 26.77 24.60 8.69
N TYR A 277 25.63 24.77 8.04
CA TYR A 277 25.27 25.99 7.32
C TYR A 277 24.30 26.87 8.13
N ASP A 278 23.26 26.23 8.72
CA ASP A 278 22.22 26.90 9.51
C ASP A 278 21.63 25.92 10.54
N ILE A 279 22.08 26.04 11.78
CA ILE A 279 21.62 25.18 12.88
C ILE A 279 20.15 25.42 13.24
N HIS A 280 19.65 26.66 13.07
CA HIS A 280 18.23 26.97 13.35
C HIS A 280 17.32 26.34 12.32
N GLN A 281 17.70 26.40 11.03
CA GLN A 281 16.95 25.73 9.97
C GLN A 281 17.05 24.22 10.09
N ALA A 282 18.21 23.64 10.40
CA ALA A 282 18.39 22.21 10.63
C ALA A 282 17.48 21.70 11.75
N ARG A 283 17.44 22.41 12.88
CA ARG A 283 16.53 22.09 13.99
C ARG A 283 15.07 22.18 13.59
N LYS A 284 14.68 23.19 12.85
CA LYS A 284 13.30 23.35 12.36
C LYS A 284 12.91 22.23 11.39
N ASP A 285 13.83 21.84 10.49
CA ASP A 285 13.62 20.76 9.54
C ASP A 285 13.45 19.42 10.27
N LEU A 286 14.31 19.11 11.25
CA LEU A 286 14.19 17.91 12.08
C LEU A 286 12.88 17.86 12.85
N VAL A 287 12.50 18.94 13.52
CA VAL A 287 11.25 19.02 14.30
C VAL A 287 10.03 18.81 13.40
N ASP A 288 9.98 19.42 12.21
CA ASP A 288 8.87 19.28 11.28
C ASP A 288 8.84 17.88 10.64
N ALA A 289 10.00 17.25 10.40
CA ALA A 289 10.09 15.85 9.98
C ALA A 289 9.53 14.91 11.07
N LEU A 290 9.93 15.09 12.33
CA LEU A 290 9.42 14.29 13.45
C LEU A 290 7.91 14.46 13.64
N LYS A 291 7.36 15.67 13.49
CA LYS A 291 5.89 15.86 13.47
C LYS A 291 5.22 15.01 12.39
N LEU A 292 5.82 14.95 11.19
CA LEU A 292 5.27 14.19 10.07
C LEU A 292 5.39 12.68 10.28
N ILE A 293 6.49 12.21 10.88
CA ILE A 293 6.76 10.78 11.09
C ILE A 293 5.92 10.24 12.24
N THR A 294 5.85 10.96 13.36
CA THR A 294 5.20 10.47 14.59
C THR A 294 3.72 10.83 14.69
N GLY A 295 3.24 11.80 13.94
CA GLY A 295 1.86 12.28 14.06
C GLY A 295 1.04 12.17 12.80
N ASN A 296 0.03 13.01 12.71
CA ASN A 296 -0.89 13.07 11.58
C ASN A 296 -0.96 14.49 11.04
N VAL A 297 -1.27 14.60 9.75
CA VAL A 297 -1.42 15.88 9.05
C VAL A 297 -2.70 15.89 8.21
N ARG A 298 -3.22 17.09 7.94
CA ARG A 298 -4.31 17.31 6.98
C ARG A 298 -3.73 17.83 5.67
N LEU A 299 -4.14 17.24 4.55
CA LEU A 299 -3.77 17.69 3.22
C LEU A 299 -4.71 18.84 2.80
N HIS A 300 -4.24 20.07 2.85
CA HIS A 300 -5.06 21.27 2.63
C HIS A 300 -5.56 21.41 1.19
N LYS A 301 -4.80 20.95 0.19
CA LYS A 301 -5.20 20.99 -1.23
C LYS A 301 -6.22 19.93 -1.61
N SER A 302 -6.50 18.97 -0.74
CA SER A 302 -7.57 18.01 -0.96
C SER A 302 -8.92 18.65 -0.63
N LYS A 303 -9.84 18.67 -1.61
CA LYS A 303 -11.22 19.16 -1.41
C LYS A 303 -11.96 18.44 -0.27
N SER A 304 -11.52 17.22 0.07
CA SER A 304 -12.09 16.38 1.13
C SER A 304 -11.38 16.52 2.47
N GLY A 305 -10.35 17.38 2.61
CA GLY A 305 -9.59 17.56 3.85
C GLY A 305 -8.99 16.25 4.37
N ILE A 306 -8.40 15.43 3.46
CA ILE A 306 -7.86 14.11 3.78
C ILE A 306 -6.88 14.21 4.94
N LYS A 307 -7.14 13.41 5.98
CA LYS A 307 -6.23 13.20 7.11
C LYS A 307 -5.34 12.00 6.80
N THR A 308 -4.04 12.12 7.06
CA THR A 308 -3.06 11.06 6.86
C THR A 308 -1.98 11.12 7.94
N GLY A 309 -1.27 10.03 8.13
CA GLY A 309 -0.19 9.94 9.11
C GLY A 309 -0.23 8.63 9.89
N LEU A 310 0.44 8.62 11.04
CA LEU A 310 0.63 7.41 11.83
C LEU A 310 -0.69 6.71 12.18
N TYR A 311 -1.63 7.42 12.80
CA TYR A 311 -2.91 6.84 13.20
C TYR A 311 -3.74 6.41 11.99
N TYR A 312 -4.01 7.30 11.04
CA TYR A 312 -4.88 7.01 9.89
C TYR A 312 -4.37 5.91 8.96
N ASN A 313 -3.09 5.57 9.06
CA ASN A 313 -2.49 4.45 8.33
C ASN A 313 -2.33 3.18 9.18
N SER A 314 -2.64 3.23 10.49
CA SER A 314 -2.37 2.15 11.46
C SER A 314 -3.42 2.06 12.57
N ASP A 315 -4.64 2.51 12.31
CA ASP A 315 -5.74 2.64 13.27
C ASP A 315 -6.31 1.29 13.75
N LEU A 316 -6.00 0.21 13.05
CA LEU A 316 -6.47 -1.15 13.38
C LEU A 316 -5.47 -1.98 14.18
N LEU A 317 -4.34 -1.41 14.63
CA LEU A 317 -3.41 -2.10 15.52
C LEU A 317 -4.12 -2.58 16.80
N ASP A 318 -3.84 -3.82 17.23
CA ASP A 318 -4.39 -4.38 18.45
C ASP A 318 -3.48 -4.13 19.65
N ASP A 319 -2.15 -4.01 19.44
CA ASP A 319 -1.17 -3.67 20.48
C ASP A 319 -0.28 -2.49 20.07
N LYS A 320 0.52 -2.02 21.02
CA LYS A 320 1.40 -0.86 20.86
C LYS A 320 2.88 -1.24 20.73
N ASN A 321 3.21 -2.52 20.78
CA ASN A 321 4.60 -3.00 20.82
C ASN A 321 5.43 -2.46 19.65
N ASP A 322 4.85 -2.43 18.44
CA ASP A 322 5.52 -1.86 17.27
C ASP A 322 5.80 -0.35 17.43
N LEU A 323 4.87 0.39 18.06
CA LEU A 323 5.02 1.82 18.32
C LEU A 323 6.05 2.11 19.41
N GLU A 324 6.13 1.26 20.43
CA GLU A 324 7.15 1.33 21.51
C GLU A 324 8.55 1.05 20.95
N THR A 325 8.66 0.05 20.06
CA THR A 325 9.91 -0.23 19.36
C THR A 325 10.38 0.98 18.55
N LEU A 326 9.46 1.66 17.87
CA LEU A 326 9.77 2.89 17.11
C LEU A 326 10.16 4.05 18.04
N ASN A 327 9.58 4.17 19.25
CA ASN A 327 10.01 5.15 20.25
C ASN A 327 11.44 4.88 20.71
N THR A 328 11.74 3.63 21.06
CA THR A 328 13.09 3.19 21.47
C THR A 328 14.10 3.52 20.39
N TYR A 329 13.78 3.22 19.12
CA TYR A 329 14.63 3.55 17.99
C TYR A 329 14.83 5.06 17.80
N LEU A 330 13.77 5.85 17.89
CA LEU A 330 13.86 7.32 17.78
C LEU A 330 14.77 7.91 18.89
N TYR A 331 14.62 7.43 20.13
CA TYR A 331 15.35 7.97 21.27
C TYR A 331 16.81 7.49 21.36
N SER A 332 17.16 6.42 20.63
CA SER A 332 18.56 5.97 20.49
C SER A 332 19.37 6.80 19.49
N LYS A 333 18.71 7.69 18.70
CA LYS A 333 19.40 8.50 17.69
C LYS A 333 20.23 9.61 18.30
N ASN A 334 21.44 9.74 17.80
CA ASN A 334 22.35 10.84 18.11
C ASN A 334 22.43 11.82 16.93
N VAL A 335 22.74 13.06 17.24
CA VAL A 335 23.01 14.10 16.25
C VAL A 335 24.50 14.42 16.24
N ASN A 336 25.04 14.69 15.04
CA ASN A 336 26.41 15.12 14.87
C ASN A 336 26.43 16.64 14.61
N LEU A 337 26.94 17.41 15.57
CA LEU A 337 27.09 18.85 15.45
C LEU A 337 28.42 19.19 14.77
N HIS A 338 28.39 20.16 13.86
CA HIS A 338 29.62 20.67 13.26
C HIS A 338 30.53 21.33 14.31
N LYS A 339 31.85 21.13 14.20
CA LYS A 339 32.82 21.51 15.23
C LYS A 339 32.82 23.01 15.58
N ASN A 340 32.50 23.86 14.62
CA ASN A 340 32.60 25.32 14.76
C ASN A 340 31.28 26.02 15.13
N LEU A 341 30.27 25.29 15.60
CA LEU A 341 28.95 25.88 15.90
C LEU A 341 28.83 26.53 17.27
N PHE A 342 29.71 26.15 18.19
CA PHE A 342 29.68 26.60 19.57
C PHE A 342 31.09 27.03 20.02
N HIS A 343 31.14 28.07 20.83
CA HIS A 343 32.41 28.59 21.35
C HIS A 343 32.92 27.78 22.56
N THR A 344 31.98 27.17 23.29
CA THR A 344 32.32 26.37 24.51
C THR A 344 31.62 25.00 24.47
N GLU A 345 32.21 24.03 25.18
CA GLU A 345 31.57 22.70 25.33
C GLU A 345 30.29 22.80 26.19
N ASP A 346 30.18 23.77 27.09
CA ASP A 346 28.98 24.00 27.90
C ASP A 346 27.79 24.49 27.02
N GLU A 347 28.02 25.41 26.10
CA GLU A 347 27.00 25.84 25.13
C GLU A 347 26.51 24.68 24.27
N LYS A 348 27.42 23.86 23.77
CA LYS A 348 27.12 22.68 22.98
C LYS A 348 26.30 21.67 23.79
N LYS A 349 26.69 21.39 25.06
CA LYS A 349 25.99 20.50 25.98
C LYS A 349 24.57 21.01 26.29
N ALA A 350 24.44 22.31 26.57
CA ALA A 350 23.13 22.95 26.80
C ALA A 350 22.21 22.84 25.57
N TYR A 351 22.77 23.10 24.37
CA TYR A 351 22.01 22.94 23.12
C TYR A 351 21.54 21.50 22.89
N LEU A 352 22.43 20.52 23.05
CA LEU A 352 22.09 19.10 22.91
C LEU A 352 21.01 18.68 23.89
N THR A 353 21.13 19.08 25.18
CA THR A 353 20.13 18.80 26.20
C THR A 353 18.74 19.35 25.80
N ALA A 354 18.70 20.60 25.33
CA ALA A 354 17.46 21.21 24.86
C ALA A 354 16.90 20.53 23.61
N LEU A 355 17.76 20.13 22.66
CA LEU A 355 17.36 19.43 21.44
C LEU A 355 16.80 18.05 21.76
N TYR A 356 17.49 17.24 22.56
CA TYR A 356 17.03 15.90 22.95
C TYR A 356 15.76 15.96 23.81
N SER A 357 15.64 16.94 24.72
CA SER A 357 14.39 17.17 25.46
C SER A 357 13.22 17.45 24.51
N ARG A 358 13.46 18.16 23.41
CA ARG A 358 12.45 18.42 22.39
C ARG A 358 12.13 17.18 21.55
N ILE A 359 13.13 16.37 21.19
CA ILE A 359 12.94 15.11 20.44
C ILE A 359 12.10 14.13 21.27
N ARG A 360 12.35 13.99 22.57
CA ARG A 360 11.60 13.13 23.49
C ARG A 360 10.11 13.48 23.64
N LYS A 361 9.69 14.71 23.24
CA LYS A 361 8.27 15.08 23.16
C LYS A 361 7.53 14.42 21.98
N PHE A 362 8.26 13.87 21.01
CA PHE A 362 7.69 13.11 19.92
C PHE A 362 7.64 11.65 20.33
N ASN A 363 6.42 11.15 20.54
CA ASN A 363 6.16 9.79 21.02
C ASN A 363 5.12 9.13 20.14
N PHE A 364 5.45 8.00 19.53
CA PHE A 364 4.57 7.28 18.61
C PHE A 364 3.31 6.77 19.29
N VAL A 365 3.43 6.21 20.50
CA VAL A 365 2.29 5.68 21.27
C VAL A 365 1.32 6.79 21.62
N SER A 366 1.79 7.84 22.28
CA SER A 366 0.95 8.98 22.67
C SER A 366 0.33 9.68 21.47
N ALA A 367 1.07 9.87 20.38
CA ALA A 367 0.55 10.50 19.16
C ALA A 367 -0.51 9.64 18.47
N TRP A 368 -0.38 8.32 18.51
CA TRP A 368 -1.37 7.39 17.99
C TRP A 368 -2.65 7.39 18.83
N GLU A 369 -2.55 7.29 20.17
CA GLU A 369 -3.68 7.31 21.09
C GLU A 369 -4.48 8.61 21.03
N THR A 370 -3.79 9.75 21.04
CA THR A 370 -4.42 11.08 20.99
C THR A 370 -4.78 11.51 19.59
N ARG A 371 -4.45 10.70 18.56
CA ARG A 371 -4.61 11.06 17.14
C ARG A 371 -3.96 12.40 16.82
N LYS A 372 -2.77 12.65 17.40
CA LYS A 372 -2.11 13.96 17.37
C LYS A 372 -2.03 14.53 15.97
N MET A 373 -2.64 15.68 15.75
CA MET A 373 -2.62 16.41 14.49
C MET A 373 -1.59 17.52 14.52
N TYR A 374 -0.83 17.65 13.43
CA TYR A 374 0.08 18.76 13.21
C TYR A 374 -0.33 19.54 11.98
N ASP A 375 -0.22 20.88 12.07
CA ASP A 375 -0.45 21.75 10.93
C ASP A 375 0.88 22.03 10.21
N LEU A 376 0.99 21.47 9.00
CA LEU A 376 2.13 21.69 8.11
C LEU A 376 1.59 22.16 6.75
N LYS A 377 1.96 23.37 6.36
CA LYS A 377 1.57 23.93 5.05
C LYS A 377 2.04 23.03 3.91
N ASP A 378 1.23 22.85 2.88
CA ASP A 378 1.51 21.95 1.74
C ASP A 378 2.89 22.14 1.10
N LYS A 379 3.34 23.40 0.98
CA LYS A 379 4.66 23.72 0.42
C LYS A 379 5.79 23.16 1.30
N ARG A 380 5.61 23.28 2.65
CA ARG A 380 6.56 22.77 3.63
C ARG A 380 6.56 21.22 3.65
N LEU A 381 5.37 20.63 3.65
CA LEU A 381 5.18 19.19 3.58
C LEU A 381 5.91 18.58 2.38
N LYS A 382 5.72 19.16 1.17
CA LYS A 382 6.40 18.69 -0.04
C LYS A 382 7.92 18.81 0.04
N LYS A 383 8.44 19.90 0.62
CA LYS A 383 9.88 20.07 0.81
C LYS A 383 10.46 18.98 1.70
N ILE A 384 9.80 18.70 2.84
CA ILE A 384 10.25 17.67 3.79
C ILE A 384 10.16 16.28 3.17
N MET A 385 9.02 15.94 2.55
CA MET A 385 8.80 14.63 1.94
C MET A 385 9.81 14.29 0.84
N LYS A 386 10.35 15.28 0.16
CA LYS A 386 11.34 15.06 -0.90
C LYS A 386 12.59 14.36 -0.34
N TRP A 387 13.24 14.92 0.66
CA TRP A 387 14.46 14.36 1.24
C TRP A 387 14.18 13.27 2.29
N LEU A 388 12.98 13.24 2.87
CA LEU A 388 12.60 12.21 3.86
C LEU A 388 12.37 10.83 3.22
N ASN A 389 11.99 10.81 1.94
CA ASN A 389 11.74 9.57 1.18
C ASN A 389 12.88 9.26 0.20
N ASP A 390 13.97 10.04 0.16
CA ASP A 390 15.14 9.70 -0.65
C ASP A 390 15.74 8.39 -0.11
N GLU A 391 15.44 7.30 -0.76
CA GLU A 391 16.15 6.04 -0.61
C GLU A 391 17.51 6.23 -1.31
N LYS A 392 18.60 6.22 -0.55
CA LYS A 392 19.92 6.26 -1.15
C LYS A 392 20.19 4.99 -1.96
N GLU A 393 20.86 5.16 -3.09
CA GLU A 393 21.38 4.10 -3.98
C GLU A 393 22.36 3.11 -3.33
N GLU A 394 22.48 3.07 -2.00
CA GLU A 394 23.47 2.23 -1.30
C GLU A 394 23.12 0.73 -1.29
N ASP A 395 21.88 0.33 -1.60
CA ASP A 395 21.50 -1.11 -1.63
C ASP A 395 21.57 -1.76 -3.04
N LYS A 396 22.05 -1.05 -4.07
CA LYS A 396 22.20 -1.62 -5.42
C LYS A 396 23.53 -2.33 -5.68
N THR A 397 24.43 -2.41 -4.70
CA THR A 397 25.76 -3.06 -4.86
C THR A 397 25.95 -4.31 -4.01
N ALA A 398 24.90 -4.82 -3.39
CA ALA A 398 24.96 -6.08 -2.63
C ALA A 398 23.85 -7.05 -3.08
N LEU A 399 23.95 -7.51 -4.33
CA LEU A 399 23.40 -8.80 -4.80
C LEU A 399 24.18 -9.25 -6.02
#